data_34adbef414eeca7f56a995fa6173516a
#
_entry.id   34adbef414eeca7f56a995fa6173516a
#
_cell.length_a   1.000
_cell.length_b   1.000
_cell.length_c   1.000
_cell.angle_alpha   90.00
_cell.angle_beta   90.00
_cell.angle_gamma   90.00
#
_symmetry.space_group_name_H-M   'P 1'
#
loop_
_entity.id
_entity.type
_entity.pdbx_description
1 polymer ?
#
loop_
_entity_poly.entity_id
_entity_poly.type
_entity_poly.pdbx_seq_one_letter_code
_entity_poly.pdbx_strand_id
1 'polypeptide(L)'
;MSEDILASLTEVQRQAASHIDGPLLMIAGPGSGKTRVVTYRIAYMISQGVNPNNILALTFTNKAAQEMRLRIERLVSAPGYWMGTFHGFCARLLRQHGNLVGLAENFTILDSKDSKQALKRAIDTANIQLTHTSADSIAWEISNAKSNLLTPDEYQTSSANSYSALTEVTRKAYPAYKKYLLQSNSVDFDDLLLHVAVMLRDNPELRAQLDDRYRYIMVDEYQ
;
A
#
# COMPACT_ATOMS: atom_id res chain seq x y z
N MET A 1 26.78 11.68 -20.90
CA MET A 1 25.52 10.91 -21.16
C MET A 1 24.34 11.34 -20.28
N SER A 2 24.56 11.94 -19.10
CA SER A 2 23.46 12.37 -18.18
C SER A 2 22.71 13.64 -18.61
N GLU A 3 23.36 14.55 -19.32
CA GLU A 3 22.68 15.77 -19.83
C GLU A 3 21.65 15.46 -20.91
N ASP A 4 21.83 14.41 -21.65
CA ASP A 4 20.95 14.01 -22.75
C ASP A 4 19.58 13.47 -22.25
N ILE A 5 19.56 12.83 -21.08
CA ILE A 5 18.31 12.27 -20.51
C ILE A 5 17.27 13.35 -20.24
N LEU A 6 17.69 14.51 -19.73
CA LEU A 6 16.78 15.60 -19.34
C LEU A 6 16.50 16.62 -20.46
N ALA A 7 17.13 16.50 -21.63
CA ALA A 7 17.05 17.47 -22.71
C ALA A 7 15.62 17.73 -23.22
N SER A 8 14.75 16.72 -23.16
CA SER A 8 13.36 16.82 -23.64
C SER A 8 12.38 17.40 -22.61
N LEU A 9 12.84 17.75 -21.41
CA LEU A 9 12.02 18.31 -20.34
C LEU A 9 12.02 19.84 -20.38
N THR A 10 10.90 20.44 -19.96
CA THR A 10 10.88 21.88 -19.67
C THR A 10 11.79 22.21 -18.49
N GLU A 11 12.15 23.48 -18.31
CA GLU A 11 13.05 23.91 -17.23
C GLU A 11 12.55 23.47 -15.86
N VAL A 12 11.26 23.69 -15.55
CA VAL A 12 10.64 23.28 -14.28
C VAL A 12 10.63 21.76 -14.11
N GLN A 13 10.32 21.01 -15.18
CA GLN A 13 10.36 19.55 -15.15
C GLN A 13 11.78 19.03 -14.95
N ARG A 14 12.78 19.68 -15.59
CA ARG A 14 14.21 19.34 -15.44
C ARG A 14 14.66 19.54 -14.01
N GLN A 15 14.34 20.69 -13.42
CA GLN A 15 14.65 20.99 -12.02
C GLN A 15 14.07 19.92 -11.07
N ALA A 16 12.81 19.53 -11.26
CA ALA A 16 12.19 18.48 -10.45
C ALA A 16 12.81 17.10 -10.70
N ALA A 17 13.17 16.76 -11.94
CA ALA A 17 13.75 15.46 -12.28
C ALA A 17 15.21 15.33 -11.81
N SER A 18 15.97 16.42 -11.77
CA SER A 18 17.37 16.44 -11.31
C SER A 18 17.53 16.53 -9.79
N HIS A 19 16.48 16.82 -9.05
CA HIS A 19 16.51 16.85 -7.59
C HIS A 19 16.66 15.43 -7.03
N ILE A 20 17.79 15.05 -6.47
CA ILE A 20 18.07 13.70 -5.98
C ILE A 20 17.72 13.57 -4.51
N ASP A 21 18.33 14.39 -3.66
CA ASP A 21 18.26 14.24 -2.22
C ASP A 21 17.18 15.13 -1.59
N GLY A 22 16.58 14.61 -0.49
CA GLY A 22 15.56 15.30 0.27
C GLY A 22 14.12 15.16 -0.29
N PRO A 23 13.14 15.63 0.47
CA PRO A 23 11.74 15.55 0.09
C PRO A 23 11.41 16.50 -1.07
N LEU A 24 10.61 16.01 -2.03
CA LEU A 24 10.11 16.80 -3.15
C LEU A 24 8.62 16.54 -3.33
N LEU A 25 7.81 17.57 -3.27
CA LEU A 25 6.39 17.55 -3.63
C LEU A 25 6.18 18.31 -4.94
N MET A 26 5.60 17.65 -5.94
CA MET A 26 5.26 18.24 -7.23
C MET A 26 3.75 18.45 -7.33
N ILE A 27 3.33 19.71 -7.35
CA ILE A 27 1.92 20.08 -7.54
C ILE A 27 1.76 20.60 -8.97
N ALA A 28 0.93 19.92 -9.76
CA ALA A 28 0.72 20.29 -11.15
C ALA A 28 -0.63 19.78 -11.66
N GLY A 29 -1.24 20.51 -12.58
CA GLY A 29 -2.53 20.16 -13.16
C GLY A 29 -2.51 18.88 -14.01
N PRO A 30 -3.69 18.39 -14.43
CA PRO A 30 -3.78 17.27 -15.37
C PRO A 30 -3.02 17.58 -16.68
N GLY A 31 -2.37 16.59 -17.26
CA GLY A 31 -1.61 16.75 -18.53
C GLY A 31 -0.27 17.47 -18.41
N SER A 32 0.13 17.99 -17.25
CA SER A 32 1.41 18.68 -17.05
C SER A 32 2.66 17.79 -17.13
N GLY A 33 2.47 16.46 -17.18
CA GLY A 33 3.56 15.51 -17.29
C GLY A 33 4.15 15.05 -15.95
N LYS A 34 3.40 15.06 -14.83
CA LYS A 34 3.84 14.55 -13.53
C LYS A 34 4.51 13.18 -13.63
N THR A 35 3.81 12.20 -14.18
CA THR A 35 4.33 10.83 -14.39
C THR A 35 5.59 10.82 -15.28
N ARG A 36 5.68 11.74 -16.26
CA ARG A 36 6.89 11.90 -17.07
C ARG A 36 8.06 12.35 -16.20
N VAL A 37 7.86 13.33 -15.34
CA VAL A 37 8.92 13.81 -14.43
C VAL A 37 9.39 12.69 -13.51
N VAL A 38 8.50 11.90 -12.93
CA VAL A 38 8.86 10.76 -12.07
C VAL A 38 9.72 9.75 -12.84
N THR A 39 9.34 9.38 -14.08
CA THR A 39 10.11 8.43 -14.88
C THR A 39 11.49 8.93 -15.26
N TYR A 40 11.59 10.21 -15.64
CA TYR A 40 12.86 10.86 -15.96
C TYR A 40 13.75 11.04 -14.72
N ARG A 41 13.15 11.32 -13.55
CA ARG A 41 13.89 11.38 -12.28
C ARG A 41 14.54 10.05 -11.95
N ILE A 42 13.80 8.93 -12.06
CA ILE A 42 14.35 7.59 -11.84
C ILE A 42 15.52 7.32 -12.79
N ALA A 43 15.34 7.59 -14.09
CA ALA A 43 16.38 7.39 -15.08
C ALA A 43 17.62 8.28 -14.80
N TYR A 44 17.39 9.53 -14.43
CA TYR A 44 18.46 10.47 -14.07
C TYR A 44 19.23 10.00 -12.83
N MET A 45 18.55 9.62 -11.76
CA MET A 45 19.17 9.10 -10.53
C MET A 45 20.06 7.90 -10.81
N ILE A 46 19.60 6.96 -11.63
CA ILE A 46 20.37 5.79 -12.05
C ILE A 46 21.61 6.24 -12.86
N SER A 47 21.46 7.21 -13.75
CA SER A 47 22.59 7.76 -14.54
C SER A 47 23.63 8.49 -13.69
N GLN A 48 23.23 9.01 -12.53
CA GLN A 48 24.12 9.63 -11.54
C GLN A 48 24.75 8.62 -10.57
N GLY A 49 24.55 7.31 -10.78
CA GLY A 49 25.15 6.25 -9.98
C GLY A 49 24.35 5.80 -8.76
N VAL A 50 23.11 6.25 -8.63
CA VAL A 50 22.20 5.69 -7.59
C VAL A 50 21.95 4.23 -7.90
N ASN A 51 22.15 3.36 -6.89
CA ASN A 51 21.88 1.94 -7.05
C ASN A 51 20.37 1.73 -7.29
N PRO A 52 19.97 1.11 -8.41
CA PRO A 52 18.55 0.85 -8.69
C PRO A 52 17.81 0.11 -7.58
N ASN A 53 18.46 -0.80 -6.86
CA ASN A 53 17.86 -1.54 -5.74
C ASN A 53 17.42 -0.64 -4.57
N ASN A 54 17.91 0.59 -4.51
CA ASN A 54 17.51 1.57 -3.50
C ASN A 54 16.30 2.42 -3.93
N ILE A 55 15.76 2.17 -5.13
CA ILE A 55 14.64 2.93 -5.67
C ILE A 55 13.34 2.14 -5.56
N LEU A 56 12.34 2.74 -4.93
CA LEU A 56 10.97 2.26 -4.82
C LEU A 56 10.03 3.26 -5.51
N ALA A 57 9.31 2.84 -6.53
CA ALA A 57 8.32 3.65 -7.21
C ALA A 57 6.92 3.05 -7.07
N LEU A 58 6.01 3.82 -6.51
CA LEU A 58 4.65 3.44 -6.20
C LEU A 58 3.65 4.24 -7.04
N THR A 59 2.65 3.57 -7.57
CA THR A 59 1.53 4.18 -8.31
C THR A 59 0.22 3.48 -7.94
N PHE A 60 -0.90 4.02 -8.42
CA PHE A 60 -2.22 3.49 -8.06
C PHE A 60 -2.61 2.25 -8.89
N THR A 61 -2.23 2.17 -10.18
CA THR A 61 -2.67 1.08 -11.07
C THR A 61 -1.51 0.29 -11.66
N ASN A 62 -1.74 -1.01 -11.90
CA ASN A 62 -0.77 -1.87 -12.57
C ASN A 62 -0.45 -1.38 -14.00
N LYS A 63 -1.44 -0.79 -14.69
CA LYS A 63 -1.26 -0.20 -16.01
C LYS A 63 -0.28 0.97 -15.97
N ALA A 64 -0.45 1.90 -15.01
CA ALA A 64 0.46 3.02 -14.83
C ALA A 64 1.88 2.55 -14.49
N ALA A 65 2.01 1.57 -13.60
CA ALA A 65 3.31 0.97 -13.27
C ALA A 65 4.01 0.38 -14.50
N GLN A 66 3.27 -0.34 -15.33
CA GLN A 66 3.81 -0.92 -16.56
C GLN A 66 4.24 0.14 -17.58
N GLU A 67 3.42 1.17 -17.80
CA GLU A 67 3.75 2.29 -18.69
C GLU A 67 4.99 3.05 -18.20
N MET A 68 5.09 3.32 -16.91
CA MET A 68 6.26 3.96 -16.32
C MET A 68 7.51 3.11 -16.51
N ARG A 69 7.44 1.81 -16.27
CA ARG A 69 8.55 0.87 -16.47
C ARG A 69 9.07 0.90 -17.90
N LEU A 70 8.17 0.78 -18.89
CA LEU A 70 8.54 0.84 -20.31
C LEU A 70 9.20 2.17 -20.71
N ARG A 71 8.78 3.28 -20.07
CA ARG A 71 9.41 4.59 -20.31
C ARG A 71 10.81 4.65 -19.72
N ILE A 72 11.02 4.13 -18.52
CA ILE A 72 12.34 4.10 -17.88
C ILE A 72 13.30 3.22 -18.67
N GLU A 73 12.87 2.04 -19.10
CA GLU A 73 13.67 1.09 -19.89
C GLU A 73 14.16 1.68 -21.23
N ARG A 74 13.40 2.64 -21.80
CA ARG A 74 13.84 3.38 -23.00
C ARG A 74 14.91 4.45 -22.71
N LEU A 75 15.00 4.91 -21.47
CA LEU A 75 15.92 5.97 -21.05
C LEU A 75 17.21 5.38 -20.48
N VAL A 76 17.11 4.28 -19.75
CA VAL A 76 18.25 3.62 -19.11
C VAL A 76 18.05 2.11 -19.07
N SER A 77 19.13 1.36 -19.31
CA SER A 77 19.14 -0.09 -19.19
C SER A 77 19.70 -0.46 -17.80
N ALA A 78 18.83 -0.50 -16.80
CA ALA A 78 19.24 -0.80 -15.42
C ALA A 78 18.16 -1.61 -14.69
N PRO A 79 18.34 -2.91 -14.49
CA PRO A 79 17.48 -3.71 -13.65
C PRO A 79 17.69 -3.39 -12.16
N GLY A 80 16.68 -3.68 -11.32
CA GLY A 80 16.87 -3.66 -9.87
C GLY A 80 15.91 -2.76 -9.10
N TYR A 81 15.42 -1.65 -9.67
CA TYR A 81 14.42 -0.82 -9.00
C TYR A 81 13.09 -1.57 -8.87
N TRP A 82 12.40 -1.33 -7.77
CA TRP A 82 11.06 -1.85 -7.61
C TRP A 82 10.02 -0.81 -8.06
N MET A 83 9.06 -1.26 -8.87
CA MET A 83 7.96 -0.42 -9.35
C MET A 83 6.67 -1.23 -9.40
N GLY A 84 5.60 -0.69 -8.84
CA GLY A 84 4.29 -1.32 -8.81
C GLY A 84 3.26 -0.52 -8.04
N THR A 85 2.15 -1.17 -7.67
CA THR A 85 1.12 -0.56 -6.85
C THR A 85 1.45 -0.69 -5.36
N PHE A 86 0.83 0.17 -4.52
CA PHE A 86 0.91 0.04 -3.05
C PHE A 86 0.52 -1.37 -2.59
N HIS A 87 -0.62 -1.89 -3.04
CA HIS A 87 -1.07 -3.24 -2.69
C HIS A 87 -0.10 -4.32 -3.16
N GLY A 88 0.47 -4.18 -4.37
CA GLY A 88 1.49 -5.11 -4.88
C GLY A 88 2.75 -5.11 -4.03
N PHE A 89 3.19 -3.95 -3.57
CA PHE A 89 4.34 -3.84 -2.66
C PHE A 89 4.03 -4.43 -1.29
N CYS A 90 2.86 -4.13 -0.71
CA CYS A 90 2.43 -4.69 0.55
C CYS A 90 2.30 -6.22 0.49
N ALA A 91 1.67 -6.76 -0.56
CA ALA A 91 1.59 -8.20 -0.76
C ALA A 91 2.98 -8.86 -0.82
N ARG A 92 3.96 -8.23 -1.50
CA ARG A 92 5.35 -8.69 -1.54
C ARG A 92 6.00 -8.70 -0.16
N LEU A 93 5.85 -7.62 0.62
CA LEU A 93 6.40 -7.55 1.98
C LEU A 93 5.77 -8.61 2.89
N LEU A 94 4.46 -8.83 2.80
CA LEU A 94 3.76 -9.85 3.58
C LEU A 94 4.16 -11.27 3.15
N ARG A 95 4.49 -11.52 1.88
CA ARG A 95 5.07 -12.80 1.44
C ARG A 95 6.44 -13.08 2.09
N GLN A 96 7.21 -12.04 2.38
CA GLN A 96 8.55 -12.16 2.95
C GLN A 96 8.55 -12.16 4.49
N HIS A 97 7.64 -11.40 5.10
CA HIS A 97 7.65 -11.10 6.54
C HIS A 97 6.29 -11.32 7.22
N GLY A 98 5.32 -11.93 6.55
CA GLY A 98 3.94 -12.10 7.05
C GLY A 98 3.83 -12.91 8.34
N ASN A 99 4.83 -13.74 8.65
CA ASN A 99 4.92 -14.45 9.92
C ASN A 99 4.88 -13.50 11.14
N LEU A 100 5.35 -12.27 10.99
CA LEU A 100 5.31 -11.23 12.04
C LEU A 100 3.88 -10.76 12.36
N VAL A 101 2.93 -11.01 11.47
CA VAL A 101 1.50 -10.69 11.65
C VAL A 101 0.60 -11.93 11.60
N GLY A 102 1.19 -13.13 11.71
CA GLY A 102 0.46 -14.39 11.77
C GLY A 102 0.04 -14.97 10.42
N LEU A 103 0.64 -14.54 9.31
CA LEU A 103 0.39 -15.04 7.95
C LEU A 103 1.50 -15.98 7.49
N ALA A 104 1.14 -17.08 6.85
CA ALA A 104 2.09 -17.90 6.11
C ALA A 104 2.37 -17.29 4.73
N GLU A 105 3.51 -17.65 4.15
CA GLU A 105 4.01 -17.13 2.86
C GLU A 105 3.01 -17.25 1.70
N ASN A 106 2.25 -18.37 1.69
CA ASN A 106 1.28 -18.73 0.67
C ASN A 106 -0.15 -18.25 0.94
N PHE A 107 -0.33 -17.17 1.71
CA PHE A 107 -1.64 -16.64 2.01
C PHE A 107 -2.45 -16.28 0.76
N THR A 108 -3.77 -16.38 0.87
CA THR A 108 -4.71 -16.03 -0.21
C THR A 108 -5.20 -14.60 -0.05
N ILE A 109 -5.24 -13.84 -1.14
CA ILE A 109 -5.86 -12.51 -1.19
C ILE A 109 -7.29 -12.69 -1.69
N LEU A 110 -8.25 -12.36 -0.84
CA LEU A 110 -9.68 -12.48 -1.16
C LEU A 110 -10.13 -11.27 -1.99
N ASP A 111 -10.95 -11.52 -3.00
CA ASP A 111 -11.65 -10.44 -3.70
C ASP A 111 -12.83 -9.91 -2.86
N SER A 112 -13.52 -8.88 -3.35
CA SER A 112 -14.63 -8.24 -2.64
C SER A 112 -15.81 -9.21 -2.37
N LYS A 113 -16.05 -10.20 -3.23
CA LYS A 113 -17.10 -11.19 -3.05
C LYS A 113 -16.72 -12.20 -1.97
N ASP A 114 -15.51 -12.72 -2.04
CA ASP A 114 -14.99 -13.70 -1.09
C ASP A 114 -14.80 -13.09 0.29
N SER A 115 -14.35 -11.83 0.38
CA SER A 115 -14.24 -11.08 1.64
C SER A 115 -15.59 -10.91 2.34
N LYS A 116 -16.65 -10.56 1.58
CA LYS A 116 -18.00 -10.49 2.12
C LYS A 116 -18.52 -11.85 2.61
N GLN A 117 -18.21 -12.91 1.88
CA GLN A 117 -18.59 -14.27 2.31
C GLN A 117 -17.83 -14.69 3.56
N ALA A 118 -16.54 -14.40 3.64
CA ALA A 118 -15.72 -14.65 4.82
C ALA A 118 -16.25 -13.90 6.05
N LEU A 119 -16.63 -12.61 5.90
CA LEU A 119 -17.25 -11.84 6.97
C LEU A 119 -18.57 -12.47 7.45
N LYS A 120 -19.46 -12.89 6.55
CA LYS A 120 -20.72 -13.56 6.93
C LYS A 120 -20.44 -14.83 7.74
N ARG A 121 -19.49 -15.67 7.27
CA ARG A 121 -19.10 -16.89 8.00
C ARG A 121 -18.51 -16.59 9.37
N ALA A 122 -17.70 -15.52 9.49
CA ALA A 122 -17.15 -15.09 10.76
C ALA A 122 -18.24 -14.64 11.74
N ILE A 123 -19.24 -13.89 11.27
CA ILE A 123 -20.42 -13.45 12.04
C ILE A 123 -21.22 -14.66 12.53
N ASP A 124 -21.53 -15.60 11.63
CA ASP A 124 -22.28 -16.81 11.93
C ASP A 124 -21.54 -17.69 12.94
N THR A 125 -20.25 -17.94 12.74
CA THR A 125 -19.41 -18.77 13.63
C THR A 125 -19.30 -18.15 15.04
N ALA A 126 -19.26 -16.81 15.11
CA ALA A 126 -19.22 -16.10 16.39
C ALA A 126 -20.58 -15.87 17.03
N ASN A 127 -21.67 -16.38 16.42
CA ASN A 127 -23.08 -16.22 16.88
C ASN A 127 -23.45 -14.73 17.11
N ILE A 128 -22.97 -13.81 16.24
CA ILE A 128 -23.23 -12.39 16.36
C ILE A 128 -24.61 -12.07 15.76
N GLN A 129 -25.50 -11.51 16.57
CA GLN A 129 -26.83 -11.12 16.11
C GLN A 129 -26.76 -9.77 15.37
N LEU A 130 -27.29 -9.74 14.15
CA LEU A 130 -27.38 -8.55 13.31
C LEU A 130 -28.65 -7.75 13.62
N THR A 131 -28.71 -7.13 14.79
CA THR A 131 -29.88 -6.34 15.17
C THR A 131 -29.81 -4.96 14.51
N HIS A 132 -30.77 -4.67 13.62
CA HIS A 132 -30.87 -3.40 12.88
C HIS A 132 -29.63 -3.03 12.02
N THR A 133 -28.78 -4.02 11.70
CA THR A 133 -27.58 -3.83 10.87
C THR A 133 -27.51 -4.88 9.77
N SER A 134 -26.74 -4.62 8.73
CA SER A 134 -26.48 -5.57 7.66
C SER A 134 -25.00 -5.96 7.61
N ALA A 135 -24.70 -7.15 7.05
CA ALA A 135 -23.31 -7.56 6.83
C ALA A 135 -22.56 -6.58 5.91
N ASP A 136 -23.25 -5.95 4.95
CA ASP A 136 -22.64 -4.96 4.06
C ASP A 136 -22.28 -3.66 4.82
N SER A 137 -23.12 -3.20 5.74
CA SER A 137 -22.81 -2.04 6.58
C SER A 137 -21.61 -2.31 7.51
N ILE A 138 -21.55 -3.52 8.07
CA ILE A 138 -20.42 -3.94 8.90
C ILE A 138 -19.14 -4.06 8.06
N ALA A 139 -19.22 -4.61 6.84
CA ALA A 139 -18.07 -4.68 5.93
C ALA A 139 -17.53 -3.30 5.60
N TRP A 140 -18.42 -2.34 5.34
CA TRP A 140 -18.03 -0.95 5.09
C TRP A 140 -17.35 -0.30 6.30
N GLU A 141 -17.89 -0.49 7.50
CA GLU A 141 -17.33 0.04 8.74
C GLU A 141 -15.95 -0.56 9.04
N ILE A 142 -15.77 -1.87 8.81
CA ILE A 142 -14.47 -2.55 8.96
C ILE A 142 -13.47 -2.01 7.93
N SER A 143 -13.88 -1.85 6.67
CA SER A 143 -13.03 -1.28 5.61
C SER A 143 -12.59 0.15 5.96
N ASN A 144 -13.52 0.97 6.48
CA ASN A 144 -13.20 2.31 6.96
C ASN A 144 -12.22 2.30 8.14
N ALA A 145 -12.40 1.40 9.10
CA ALA A 145 -11.46 1.22 10.21
C ALA A 145 -10.06 0.84 9.70
N LYS A 146 -9.97 -0.15 8.78
CA LYS A 146 -8.69 -0.57 8.17
C LYS A 146 -8.03 0.55 7.38
N SER A 147 -8.79 1.34 6.64
CA SER A 147 -8.28 2.52 5.89
C SER A 147 -7.72 3.60 6.83
N ASN A 148 -8.22 3.68 8.06
CA ASN A 148 -7.66 4.54 9.10
C ASN A 148 -6.57 3.84 9.94
N LEU A 149 -6.07 2.69 9.49
CA LEU A 149 -5.03 1.87 10.12
C LEU A 149 -5.40 1.40 11.54
N LEU A 150 -6.69 1.24 11.83
CA LEU A 150 -7.16 0.76 13.11
C LEU A 150 -7.26 -0.78 13.10
N THR A 151 -6.50 -1.41 13.97
CA THR A 151 -6.68 -2.83 14.31
C THR A 151 -8.00 -3.03 15.05
N PRO A 152 -8.53 -4.27 15.21
CA PRO A 152 -9.74 -4.52 16.00
C PRO A 152 -9.68 -3.94 17.41
N ASP A 153 -8.53 -4.01 18.10
CA ASP A 153 -8.36 -3.51 19.47
C ASP A 153 -8.36 -1.97 19.50
N GLU A 154 -7.69 -1.34 18.53
CA GLU A 154 -7.69 0.11 18.37
C GLU A 154 -9.07 0.64 17.97
N TYR A 155 -9.81 -0.09 17.12
CA TYR A 155 -11.19 0.25 16.77
C TYR A 155 -12.11 0.18 18.00
N GLN A 156 -11.96 -0.83 18.86
CA GLN A 156 -12.72 -0.92 20.11
C GLN A 156 -12.48 0.31 21.00
N THR A 157 -11.23 0.71 21.14
CA THR A 157 -10.84 1.86 21.96
C THR A 157 -11.33 3.18 21.37
N SER A 158 -11.08 3.43 20.08
CA SER A 158 -11.46 4.68 19.40
C SER A 158 -12.97 4.87 19.31
N SER A 159 -13.73 3.78 19.22
CA SER A 159 -15.19 3.79 19.16
C SER A 159 -15.90 3.65 20.51
N ALA A 160 -15.16 3.67 21.63
CA ALA A 160 -15.70 3.37 22.96
C ALA A 160 -16.90 4.27 23.35
N ASN A 161 -16.92 5.53 22.92
CA ASN A 161 -17.98 6.49 23.18
C ASN A 161 -19.09 6.53 22.13
N SER A 162 -19.06 5.63 21.13
CA SER A 162 -20.12 5.53 20.12
C SER A 162 -21.17 4.49 20.57
N TYR A 163 -22.42 4.89 20.58
CA TYR A 163 -23.56 4.07 20.97
C TYR A 163 -24.43 3.64 19.78
N SER A 164 -23.90 3.69 18.56
CA SER A 164 -24.65 3.23 17.39
C SER A 164 -24.74 1.70 17.36
N ALA A 165 -25.88 1.15 16.97
CA ALA A 165 -26.06 -0.29 16.82
C ALA A 165 -25.02 -0.90 15.84
N LEU A 166 -24.67 -0.17 14.76
CA LEU A 166 -23.65 -0.58 13.82
C LEU A 166 -22.27 -0.72 14.51
N THR A 167 -21.86 0.29 15.26
CA THR A 167 -20.57 0.28 15.97
C THR A 167 -20.49 -0.85 16.99
N GLU A 168 -21.56 -1.09 17.76
CA GLU A 168 -21.59 -2.19 18.75
C GLU A 168 -21.45 -3.57 18.11
N VAL A 169 -22.14 -3.80 16.99
CA VAL A 169 -22.03 -5.06 16.26
C VAL A 169 -20.64 -5.18 15.61
N THR A 170 -20.11 -4.08 15.04
CA THR A 170 -18.79 -4.08 14.40
C THR A 170 -17.68 -4.35 15.41
N ARG A 171 -17.75 -3.86 16.65
CA ARG A 171 -16.79 -4.20 17.72
C ARG A 171 -16.65 -5.70 17.95
N LYS A 172 -17.73 -6.47 17.76
CA LYS A 172 -17.72 -7.93 17.89
C LYS A 172 -17.32 -8.61 16.58
N ALA A 173 -17.80 -8.09 15.47
CA ALA A 173 -17.60 -8.67 14.15
C ALA A 173 -16.15 -8.51 13.63
N TYR A 174 -15.50 -7.39 13.90
CA TYR A 174 -14.17 -7.12 13.38
C TYR A 174 -13.11 -8.09 13.96
N PRO A 175 -13.01 -8.32 15.28
CA PRO A 175 -12.11 -9.35 15.82
C PRO A 175 -12.43 -10.75 15.30
N ALA A 176 -13.72 -11.10 15.18
CA ALA A 176 -14.14 -12.39 14.64
C ALA A 176 -13.72 -12.56 13.17
N TYR A 177 -13.86 -11.51 12.37
CA TYR A 177 -13.44 -11.49 10.97
C TYR A 177 -11.94 -11.64 10.84
N LYS A 178 -11.15 -10.86 11.59
CA LYS A 178 -9.68 -10.99 11.63
C LYS A 178 -9.26 -12.42 11.99
N LYS A 179 -9.85 -12.99 13.04
CA LYS A 179 -9.57 -14.36 13.45
C LYS A 179 -9.88 -15.38 12.35
N TYR A 180 -11.02 -15.23 11.68
CA TYR A 180 -11.43 -16.11 10.57
C TYR A 180 -10.44 -16.05 9.42
N LEU A 181 -10.02 -14.83 9.00
CA LEU A 181 -9.05 -14.63 7.93
C LEU A 181 -7.70 -15.26 8.27
N LEU A 182 -7.17 -15.04 9.46
CA LEU A 182 -5.89 -15.63 9.88
C LEU A 182 -5.96 -17.16 9.96
N GLN A 183 -7.06 -17.74 10.45
CA GLN A 183 -7.25 -19.20 10.50
C GLN A 183 -7.29 -19.83 9.11
N SER A 184 -7.83 -19.13 8.13
CA SER A 184 -7.85 -19.56 6.73
C SER A 184 -6.60 -19.11 5.91
N ASN A 185 -5.61 -18.56 6.58
CA ASN A 185 -4.41 -17.97 5.96
C ASN A 185 -4.79 -17.07 4.78
N SER A 186 -5.70 -16.13 5.03
CA SER A 186 -6.25 -15.23 4.01
C SER A 186 -6.21 -13.77 4.49
N VAL A 187 -6.21 -12.86 3.55
CA VAL A 187 -6.33 -11.41 3.77
C VAL A 187 -7.30 -10.82 2.74
N ASP A 188 -7.98 -9.74 3.08
CA ASP A 188 -8.64 -8.91 2.09
C ASP A 188 -7.71 -7.80 1.57
N PHE A 189 -8.20 -6.95 0.66
CA PHE A 189 -7.39 -5.88 0.08
C PHE A 189 -6.94 -4.84 1.11
N ASP A 190 -7.82 -4.48 2.06
CA ASP A 190 -7.50 -3.50 3.09
C ASP A 190 -6.48 -4.04 4.10
N ASP A 191 -6.52 -5.35 4.36
CA ASP A 191 -5.55 -6.03 5.23
C ASP A 191 -4.12 -5.93 4.70
N LEU A 192 -3.92 -5.88 3.38
CA LEU A 192 -2.58 -5.75 2.80
C LEU A 192 -1.87 -4.50 3.33
N LEU A 193 -2.59 -3.37 3.36
CA LEU A 193 -2.05 -2.10 3.85
C LEU A 193 -1.96 -2.10 5.38
N LEU A 194 -3.03 -2.50 6.06
CA LEU A 194 -3.09 -2.54 7.53
C LEU A 194 -2.00 -3.42 8.13
N HIS A 195 -1.85 -4.66 7.63
CA HIS A 195 -0.85 -5.59 8.15
C HIS A 195 0.58 -5.07 7.95
N VAL A 196 0.88 -4.45 6.80
CA VAL A 196 2.21 -3.84 6.59
C VAL A 196 2.43 -2.66 7.52
N ALA A 197 1.43 -1.78 7.70
CA ALA A 197 1.55 -0.65 8.63
C ALA A 197 1.80 -1.13 10.06
N VAL A 198 1.04 -2.11 10.55
CA VAL A 198 1.21 -2.73 11.87
C VAL A 198 2.58 -3.40 11.98
N MET A 199 2.95 -4.20 10.99
CA MET A 199 4.24 -4.90 10.95
C MET A 199 5.42 -3.92 11.06
N LEU A 200 5.39 -2.81 10.31
CA LEU A 200 6.45 -1.80 10.35
C LEU A 200 6.44 -0.97 11.64
N ARG A 201 5.26 -0.71 12.21
CA ARG A 201 5.12 -0.03 13.48
C ARG A 201 5.74 -0.84 14.62
N ASP A 202 5.42 -2.13 14.64
CA ASP A 202 5.75 -3.01 15.77
C ASP A 202 7.14 -3.66 15.64
N ASN A 203 7.80 -3.54 14.47
CA ASN A 203 9.15 -4.10 14.21
C ASN A 203 10.13 -3.03 13.71
N PRO A 204 10.73 -2.25 14.61
CA PRO A 204 11.68 -1.18 14.25
C PRO A 204 12.90 -1.65 13.45
N GLU A 205 13.36 -2.87 13.70
CA GLU A 205 14.49 -3.45 12.98
C GLU A 205 14.17 -3.71 11.51
N LEU A 206 12.99 -4.29 11.23
CA LEU A 206 12.53 -4.47 9.85
C LEU A 206 12.34 -3.12 9.16
N ARG A 207 11.77 -2.14 9.85
CA ARG A 207 11.62 -0.78 9.31
C ARG A 207 12.98 -0.20 8.93
N ALA A 208 13.98 -0.28 9.82
CA ALA A 208 15.33 0.22 9.55
C ALA A 208 15.99 -0.49 8.35
N GLN A 209 15.80 -1.80 8.19
CA GLN A 209 16.30 -2.54 7.03
C GLN A 209 15.63 -2.08 5.72
N LEU A 210 14.33 -1.80 5.75
CA LEU A 210 13.61 -1.30 4.57
C LEU A 210 13.97 0.14 4.25
N ASP A 211 14.19 1.00 5.27
CA ASP A 211 14.64 2.38 5.10
C ASP A 211 16.05 2.42 4.48
N ASP A 212 16.95 1.55 4.91
CA ASP A 212 18.29 1.43 4.30
C ASP A 212 18.23 0.91 2.86
N ARG A 213 17.32 -0.02 2.59
CA ARG A 213 17.13 -0.58 1.25
C ARG A 213 16.47 0.40 0.31
N TYR A 214 15.36 1.03 0.69
CA TYR A 214 14.56 1.91 -0.17
C TYR A 214 14.78 3.38 0.20
N ARG A 215 15.97 3.89 -0.08
CA ARG A 215 16.37 5.27 0.22
C ARG A 215 15.63 6.32 -0.61
N TYR A 216 15.17 5.92 -1.80
CA TYR A 216 14.51 6.80 -2.75
C TYR A 216 13.12 6.27 -3.05
N ILE A 217 12.12 6.85 -2.38
CA ILE A 217 10.71 6.47 -2.54
C ILE A 217 10.01 7.52 -3.39
N MET A 218 9.37 7.08 -4.46
CA MET A 218 8.59 7.94 -5.35
C MET A 218 7.16 7.46 -5.41
N VAL A 219 6.23 8.39 -5.26
CA VAL A 219 4.79 8.14 -5.30
C VAL A 219 4.19 8.97 -6.41
N ASP A 220 3.59 8.32 -7.40
CA ASP A 220 2.74 8.96 -8.40
C ASP A 220 1.29 8.94 -7.90
N GLU A 221 0.50 9.99 -8.18
CA GLU A 221 -0.88 10.14 -7.69
C GLU A 221 -0.96 10.15 -6.15
N TYR A 222 -0.24 11.09 -5.52
CA TYR A 222 -0.13 11.20 -4.05
C TYR A 222 -1.39 11.80 -3.39
N GLN A 223 -2.39 12.21 -4.13
CA GLN A 223 -3.67 12.74 -3.59
C GLN A 223 -4.57 11.66 -2.95
#